data_8b3107426e651f247cf1156aa95dccf5
#
_entry.id   8b3107426e651f247cf1156aa95dccf5
#
_cell.length_a   1.000
_cell.length_b   1.000
_cell.length_c   1.000
_cell.angle_alpha   90.00
_cell.angle_beta   90.00
_cell.angle_gamma   90.00
#
_symmetry.space_group_name_H-M   'P 1'
#
loop_
_entity.id
_entity.type
_entity.pdbx_description
1 polymer ?
#
loop_
_entity_poly.entity_id
_entity_poly.type
_entity_poly.pdbx_seq_one_letter_code
_entity_poly.pdbx_strand_id
1 'polypeptide(L)'
;PVLVAVLVAGRSGSSMTAQIGVMRVTEEIDALSAMGVSRSVRVVLPKLLALTVTMPLLVLWASAMALLGGMASALLQLGIPFAYFIENLQRAVPVANLVIGLGKGLVFGFTIAWVACHFGLRVKPNTESLSANTTTSVVTAITLVILIDAVFAIFTRSIGIPQL
;
A
#
# COMPACT_ATOMS: atom_id res chain seq x y z
N PRO A 1 1.99 8.30 3.62
CA PRO A 1 1.84 6.84 3.41
C PRO A 1 0.40 6.44 3.06
N VAL A 2 -0.60 7.05 3.68
CA VAL A 2 -2.01 6.70 3.43
C VAL A 2 -2.41 6.95 2.00
N LEU A 3 -2.05 8.08 1.43
CA LEU A 3 -2.37 8.41 0.05
C LEU A 3 -1.78 7.39 -0.93
N VAL A 4 -0.51 7.04 -0.74
CA VAL A 4 0.17 6.02 -1.53
C VAL A 4 -0.52 4.66 -1.35
N ALA A 5 -0.86 4.30 -0.12
CA ALA A 5 -1.53 3.04 0.18
C ALA A 5 -2.91 2.96 -0.48
N VAL A 6 -3.69 4.03 -0.46
CA VAL A 6 -5.00 4.08 -1.12
C VAL A 6 -4.86 3.94 -2.64
N LEU A 7 -3.89 4.63 -3.25
CA LEU A 7 -3.64 4.52 -4.69
C LEU A 7 -3.18 3.10 -5.07
N VAL A 8 -2.31 2.49 -4.28
CA VAL A 8 -1.85 1.12 -4.51
C VAL A 8 -3.00 0.12 -4.32
N ALA A 9 -3.82 0.31 -3.30
CA ALA A 9 -5.00 -0.54 -3.08
C ALA A 9 -5.95 -0.48 -4.27
N GLY A 10 -6.21 0.72 -4.79
CA GLY A 10 -7.10 0.90 -5.93
C GLY A 10 -6.55 0.32 -7.23
N ARG A 11 -5.27 0.46 -7.49
CA ARG A 11 -4.65 0.04 -8.75
C ARG A 11 -4.03 -1.35 -8.69
N SER A 12 -3.03 -1.52 -7.83
CA SER A 12 -2.29 -2.78 -7.74
C SER A 12 -3.09 -3.87 -7.04
N GLY A 13 -3.83 -3.52 -5.98
CA GLY A 13 -4.69 -4.46 -5.26
C GLY A 13 -5.79 -5.02 -6.15
N SER A 14 -6.47 -4.17 -6.91
CA SER A 14 -7.49 -4.62 -7.86
C SER A 14 -6.90 -5.49 -8.96
N SER A 15 -5.74 -5.11 -9.49
CA SER A 15 -5.03 -5.90 -10.50
C SER A 15 -4.65 -7.29 -9.98
N MET A 16 -4.12 -7.38 -8.76
CA MET A 16 -3.78 -8.67 -8.13
C MET A 16 -5.01 -9.54 -7.92
N THR A 17 -6.10 -8.97 -7.43
CA THR A 17 -7.36 -9.70 -7.25
C THR A 17 -7.90 -10.20 -8.58
N ALA A 18 -7.87 -9.36 -9.61
CA ALA A 18 -8.33 -9.73 -10.95
C ALA A 18 -7.47 -10.85 -11.55
N GLN A 19 -6.14 -10.78 -11.40
CA GLN A 19 -5.24 -11.84 -11.89
C GLN A 19 -5.52 -13.18 -11.25
N ILE A 20 -5.64 -13.21 -9.93
CA ILE A 20 -5.96 -14.44 -9.19
C ILE A 20 -7.36 -14.93 -9.54
N GLY A 21 -8.30 -14.01 -9.69
CA GLY A 21 -9.67 -14.33 -10.08
C GLY A 21 -9.76 -14.94 -11.48
N VAL A 22 -8.99 -14.42 -12.43
CA VAL A 22 -8.88 -15.01 -13.77
C VAL A 22 -8.31 -16.42 -13.70
N MET A 23 -7.30 -16.64 -12.87
CA MET A 23 -6.76 -17.99 -12.67
C MET A 23 -7.81 -18.96 -12.10
N ARG A 24 -8.73 -18.48 -11.27
CA ARG A 24 -9.87 -19.27 -10.78
C ARG A 24 -10.88 -19.56 -11.89
N VAL A 25 -11.20 -18.55 -12.70
CA VAL A 25 -12.14 -18.69 -13.83
C VAL A 25 -11.62 -19.67 -14.87
N THR A 26 -10.33 -19.66 -15.15
CA THR A 26 -9.68 -20.57 -16.11
C THR A 26 -9.26 -21.90 -15.48
N GLU A 27 -9.55 -22.12 -14.20
CA GLU A 27 -9.22 -23.33 -13.47
C GLU A 27 -7.71 -23.62 -13.33
N GLU A 28 -6.86 -22.59 -13.49
CA GLU A 28 -5.42 -22.74 -13.32
C GLU A 28 -5.04 -23.09 -11.87
N ILE A 29 -5.77 -22.56 -10.89
CA ILE A 29 -5.54 -22.86 -9.46
C ILE A 29 -5.87 -24.33 -9.16
N ASP A 30 -6.94 -24.84 -9.74
CA ASP A 30 -7.32 -26.26 -9.59
C ASP A 30 -6.26 -27.16 -10.23
N ALA A 31 -5.69 -26.76 -11.36
CA ALA A 31 -4.59 -27.47 -12.00
C ALA A 31 -3.35 -27.52 -11.10
N LEU A 32 -3.01 -26.42 -10.43
CA LEU A 32 -1.90 -26.38 -9.48
C LEU A 32 -2.13 -27.34 -8.31
N SER A 33 -3.36 -27.40 -7.80
CA SER A 33 -3.73 -28.31 -6.71
C SER A 33 -3.64 -29.78 -7.17
N ALA A 34 -4.05 -30.07 -8.39
CA ALA A 34 -3.96 -31.41 -8.97
C ALA A 34 -2.49 -31.84 -9.18
N MET A 35 -1.59 -30.92 -9.42
CA MET A 35 -0.16 -31.19 -9.57
C MET A 35 0.56 -31.33 -8.21
N GLY A 36 -0.16 -31.15 -7.09
CA GLY A 36 0.43 -31.22 -5.75
C GLY A 36 1.16 -29.93 -5.33
N VAL A 37 1.01 -28.86 -6.08
CA VAL A 37 1.61 -27.55 -5.76
C VAL A 37 0.67 -26.78 -4.84
N SER A 38 1.21 -26.23 -3.75
CA SER A 38 0.42 -25.42 -2.83
C SER A 38 0.03 -24.07 -3.46
N ARG A 39 -1.26 -23.75 -3.43
CA ARG A 39 -1.78 -22.44 -3.89
C ARG A 39 -1.17 -21.29 -3.09
N SER A 40 -1.10 -21.46 -1.78
CA SER A 40 -0.59 -20.41 -0.89
C SER A 40 0.87 -20.06 -1.18
N VAL A 41 1.70 -21.07 -1.38
CA VAL A 41 3.13 -20.87 -1.64
C VAL A 41 3.37 -20.36 -3.06
N ARG A 42 2.62 -20.82 -4.04
CA ARG A 42 2.87 -20.51 -5.44
C ARG A 42 2.27 -19.18 -5.90
N VAL A 43 1.08 -18.85 -5.41
CA VAL A 43 0.31 -17.69 -5.88
C VAL A 43 0.29 -16.57 -4.87
N VAL A 44 0.00 -16.87 -3.60
CA VAL A 44 -0.21 -15.85 -2.55
C VAL A 44 1.10 -15.31 -2.02
N LEU A 45 2.02 -16.20 -1.64
CA LEU A 45 3.26 -15.81 -0.95
C LEU A 45 4.14 -14.88 -1.79
N PRO A 46 4.40 -15.13 -3.09
CA PRO A 46 5.19 -14.19 -3.91
C PRO A 46 4.57 -12.81 -4.00
N LYS A 47 3.26 -12.71 -4.18
CA LYS A 47 2.56 -11.43 -4.28
C LYS A 47 2.58 -10.68 -2.94
N LEU A 48 2.37 -11.39 -1.85
CA LEU A 48 2.39 -10.83 -0.50
C LEU A 48 3.77 -10.24 -0.17
N LEU A 49 4.84 -11.00 -0.41
CA LEU A 49 6.20 -10.56 -0.17
C LEU A 49 6.58 -9.39 -1.08
N ALA A 50 6.23 -9.48 -2.36
CA ALA A 50 6.55 -8.42 -3.33
C ALA A 50 5.94 -7.10 -2.92
N LEU A 51 4.66 -7.07 -2.58
CA LEU A 51 3.99 -5.83 -2.21
C LEU A 51 4.45 -5.32 -0.84
N THR A 52 4.68 -6.21 0.11
CA THR A 52 5.17 -5.85 1.45
C THR A 52 6.55 -5.17 1.38
N VAL A 53 7.44 -5.66 0.51
CA VAL A 53 8.78 -5.07 0.32
C VAL A 53 8.70 -3.80 -0.52
N THR A 54 7.85 -3.76 -1.54
CA THR A 54 7.76 -2.64 -2.48
C THR A 54 7.10 -1.40 -1.87
N MET A 55 6.12 -1.59 -0.99
CA MET A 55 5.37 -0.46 -0.41
C MET A 55 6.23 0.53 0.36
N PRO A 56 7.18 0.11 1.23
CA PRO A 56 8.06 1.08 1.88
C PRO A 56 8.90 1.88 0.90
N LEU A 57 9.35 1.25 -0.19
CA LEU A 57 10.12 1.93 -1.24
C LEU A 57 9.25 2.96 -1.96
N LEU A 58 8.00 2.63 -2.26
CA LEU A 58 7.05 3.57 -2.87
C LEU A 58 6.73 4.73 -1.93
N VAL A 59 6.56 4.47 -0.65
CA VAL A 59 6.33 5.51 0.36
C VAL A 59 7.54 6.45 0.43
N LEU A 60 8.74 5.91 0.43
CA LEU A 60 9.96 6.71 0.44
C LEU A 60 10.06 7.59 -0.81
N TRP A 61 9.82 7.02 -1.99
CA TRP A 61 9.83 7.74 -3.25
C TRP A 61 8.77 8.85 -3.29
N ALA A 62 7.55 8.53 -2.90
CA ALA A 62 6.44 9.48 -2.88
C ALA A 62 6.71 10.63 -1.90
N SER A 63 7.29 10.33 -0.74
CA SER A 63 7.69 11.34 0.25
C SER A 63 8.76 12.28 -0.31
N ALA A 64 9.76 11.73 -1.00
CA ALA A 64 10.80 12.51 -1.64
C ALA A 64 10.22 13.44 -2.71
N MET A 65 9.31 12.93 -3.55
CA MET A 65 8.65 13.74 -4.58
C MET A 65 7.74 14.81 -3.98
N ALA A 66 7.04 14.50 -2.91
CA ALA A 66 6.20 15.47 -2.20
C ALA A 66 7.03 16.61 -1.61
N LEU A 67 8.19 16.30 -1.04
CA LEU A 67 9.12 17.32 -0.53
C LEU A 67 9.68 18.20 -1.64
N LEU A 68 10.06 17.61 -2.77
CA LEU A 68 10.50 18.37 -3.94
C LEU A 68 9.41 19.30 -4.47
N GLY A 69 8.18 18.80 -4.55
CA GLY A 69 7.04 19.61 -4.95
C GLY A 69 6.76 20.75 -3.98
N GLY A 70 6.88 20.48 -2.69
CA GLY A 70 6.77 21.50 -1.64
C GLY A 70 7.85 22.57 -1.75
N MET A 71 9.09 22.17 -2.00
CA MET A 71 10.20 23.10 -2.22
C MET A 71 9.96 23.98 -3.44
N ALA A 72 9.55 23.40 -4.56
CA ALA A 72 9.26 24.15 -5.77
C ALA A 72 8.12 25.15 -5.55
N SER A 73 7.07 24.73 -4.89
CA SER A 73 5.94 25.60 -4.56
C SER A 73 6.34 26.74 -3.63
N ALA A 74 7.13 26.46 -2.61
CA ALA A 74 7.63 27.47 -1.68
C ALA A 74 8.52 28.49 -2.39
N LEU A 75 9.39 28.03 -3.29
CA LEU A 75 10.26 28.90 -4.07
C LEU A 75 9.47 29.83 -4.98
N LEU A 76 8.46 29.31 -5.66
CA LEU A 76 7.65 30.07 -6.62
C LEU A 76 6.66 31.01 -5.96
N GLN A 77 6.02 30.60 -4.86
CA GLN A 77 4.95 31.36 -4.21
C GLN A 77 5.43 32.24 -3.06
N LEU A 78 6.36 31.75 -2.28
CA LEU A 78 6.82 32.43 -1.07
C LEU A 78 8.22 33.01 -1.20
N GLY A 79 8.94 32.68 -2.27
CA GLY A 79 10.30 33.17 -2.49
C GLY A 79 11.31 32.60 -1.48
N ILE A 80 11.01 31.47 -0.86
CA ILE A 80 11.87 30.84 0.14
C ILE A 80 13.07 30.18 -0.56
N PRO A 81 14.33 30.50 -0.17
CA PRO A 81 15.51 29.88 -0.76
C PRO A 81 15.55 28.37 -0.48
N PHE A 82 16.12 27.64 -1.42
CA PHE A 82 16.29 26.20 -1.33
C PHE A 82 17.03 25.76 -0.05
N ALA A 83 18.14 26.44 0.26
CA ALA A 83 18.93 26.15 1.46
C ALA A 83 18.14 26.35 2.75
N TYR A 84 17.35 27.40 2.82
CA TYR A 84 16.48 27.68 3.97
C TYR A 84 15.43 26.58 4.18
N PHE A 85 14.84 26.10 3.09
CA PHE A 85 13.85 25.02 3.16
C PHE A 85 14.48 23.73 3.72
N ILE A 86 15.67 23.36 3.25
CA ILE A 86 16.36 22.15 3.72
C ILE A 86 16.72 22.26 5.21
N GLU A 87 17.22 23.41 5.66
CA GLU A 87 17.55 23.62 7.07
C GLU A 87 16.31 23.50 7.96
N ASN A 88 15.21 24.10 7.57
CA ASN A 88 13.96 24.02 8.32
C ASN A 88 13.33 22.65 8.26
N LEU A 89 13.50 21.93 7.17
CA LEU A 89 13.00 20.56 7.04
C LEU A 89 13.61 19.63 8.10
N GLN A 90 14.91 19.73 8.32
CA GLN A 90 15.59 18.93 9.33
C GLN A 90 15.09 19.21 10.75
N ARG A 91 14.67 20.44 11.01
CA ARG A 91 14.10 20.84 12.30
C ARG A 91 12.62 20.49 12.45
N ALA A 92 11.87 20.61 11.35
CA ALA A 92 10.43 20.43 11.35
C ALA A 92 10.01 18.96 11.30
N VAL A 93 10.80 18.11 10.62
CA VAL A 93 10.47 16.68 10.41
C VAL A 93 11.53 15.82 11.11
N PRO A 94 11.20 15.22 12.26
CA PRO A 94 12.12 14.28 12.92
C PRO A 94 12.35 13.02 12.09
N VAL A 95 13.54 12.43 12.20
CA VAL A 95 13.87 11.15 11.56
C VAL A 95 12.90 10.04 11.98
N ALA A 96 12.37 10.12 13.20
CA ALA A 96 11.37 9.18 13.69
C ALA A 96 10.13 9.10 12.78
N ASN A 97 9.71 10.22 12.19
CA ASN A 97 8.58 10.24 11.26
C ASN A 97 8.85 9.42 10.00
N LEU A 98 10.08 9.45 9.50
CA LEU A 98 10.47 8.63 8.35
C LEU A 98 10.40 7.14 8.69
N VAL A 99 10.92 6.75 9.84
CA VAL A 99 10.89 5.35 10.31
C VAL A 99 9.45 4.87 10.48
N ILE A 100 8.61 5.69 11.09
CA ILE A 100 7.18 5.39 11.27
C ILE A 100 6.49 5.26 9.92
N GLY A 101 6.76 6.15 8.98
CA GLY A 101 6.21 6.10 7.63
C GLY A 101 6.57 4.83 6.88
N LEU A 102 7.82 4.39 6.98
CA LEU A 102 8.28 3.14 6.39
C LEU A 102 7.61 1.92 7.04
N GLY A 103 7.46 1.94 8.36
CA GLY A 103 6.73 0.90 9.09
C GLY A 103 5.26 0.81 8.68
N LYS A 104 4.59 1.95 8.53
CA LYS A 104 3.23 2.01 7.99
C LYS A 104 3.17 1.43 6.58
N GLY A 105 4.14 1.75 5.74
CA GLY A 105 4.24 1.21 4.38
C GLY A 105 4.29 -0.31 4.37
N LEU A 106 5.10 -0.92 5.24
CA LEU A 106 5.16 -2.37 5.38
C LEU A 106 3.80 -2.97 5.75
N VAL A 107 3.15 -2.43 6.77
CA VAL A 107 1.86 -2.92 7.25
C VAL A 107 0.78 -2.74 6.18
N PHE A 108 0.75 -1.59 5.53
CA PHE A 108 -0.23 -1.32 4.47
C PHE A 108 -0.04 -2.24 3.28
N GLY A 109 1.21 -2.47 2.85
CA GLY A 109 1.52 -3.38 1.76
C GLY A 109 1.08 -4.80 2.05
N PHE A 110 1.37 -5.27 3.25
CA PHE A 110 0.94 -6.59 3.71
C PHE A 110 -0.59 -6.70 3.71
N THR A 111 -1.28 -5.72 4.26
CA THR A 111 -2.74 -5.70 4.32
C THR A 111 -3.38 -5.70 2.94
N ILE A 112 -2.89 -4.86 2.03
CA ILE A 112 -3.42 -4.76 0.67
C ILE A 112 -3.24 -6.09 -0.07
N ALA A 113 -2.05 -6.67 0.01
CA ALA A 113 -1.76 -7.95 -0.64
C ALA A 113 -2.60 -9.09 -0.06
N TRP A 114 -2.73 -9.13 1.25
CA TRP A 114 -3.55 -10.14 1.94
C TRP A 114 -5.00 -10.08 1.47
N VAL A 115 -5.60 -8.87 1.49
CA VAL A 115 -6.99 -8.66 1.06
C VAL A 115 -7.16 -9.03 -0.41
N ALA A 116 -6.26 -8.57 -1.27
CA ALA A 116 -6.32 -8.85 -2.71
C ALA A 116 -6.28 -10.36 -2.99
N CYS A 117 -5.37 -11.08 -2.35
CA CYS A 117 -5.25 -12.52 -2.51
C CYS A 117 -6.47 -13.26 -1.93
N HIS A 118 -6.95 -12.83 -0.79
CA HIS A 118 -8.11 -13.42 -0.15
C HIS A 118 -9.35 -13.39 -1.05
N PHE A 119 -9.67 -12.20 -1.58
CA PHE A 119 -10.83 -12.06 -2.45
C PHE A 119 -10.60 -12.68 -3.84
N GLY A 120 -9.38 -12.63 -4.34
CA GLY A 120 -9.04 -13.28 -5.61
C GLY A 120 -9.26 -14.78 -5.57
N LEU A 121 -8.88 -15.43 -4.46
CA LEU A 121 -9.09 -16.88 -4.28
C LEU A 121 -10.54 -17.26 -4.04
N ARG A 122 -11.40 -16.30 -3.68
CA ARG A 122 -12.83 -16.56 -3.46
C ARG A 122 -13.68 -16.41 -4.73
N VAL A 123 -13.07 -16.00 -5.84
CA VAL A 123 -13.80 -15.86 -7.11
C VAL A 123 -14.30 -17.24 -7.57
N LYS A 124 -15.57 -17.30 -7.92
CA LYS A 124 -16.18 -18.47 -8.57
C LYS A 124 -15.85 -18.46 -10.06
N PRO A 125 -15.93 -19.60 -10.76
CA PRO A 125 -15.55 -19.66 -12.17
C PRO A 125 -16.58 -19.00 -13.09
N ASN A 126 -16.87 -17.71 -12.89
CA ASN A 126 -17.70 -16.89 -13.75
C ASN A 126 -17.25 -15.43 -13.68
N THR A 127 -17.54 -14.66 -14.73
CA THR A 127 -17.08 -13.26 -14.86
C THR A 127 -17.82 -12.32 -13.89
N GLU A 128 -19.04 -12.64 -13.53
CA GLU A 128 -19.81 -11.84 -12.57
C GLU A 128 -19.19 -11.90 -11.18
N SER A 129 -18.81 -13.09 -10.72
CA SER A 129 -18.10 -13.26 -9.46
C SER A 129 -16.74 -12.58 -9.46
N LEU A 130 -16.02 -12.64 -10.58
CA LEU A 130 -14.73 -11.96 -10.76
C LEU A 130 -14.87 -10.45 -10.54
N SER A 131 -15.84 -9.82 -11.21
CA SER A 131 -16.09 -8.38 -11.09
C SER A 131 -16.50 -8.01 -9.67
N ALA A 132 -17.43 -8.73 -9.08
CA ALA A 132 -17.93 -8.48 -7.73
C ALA A 132 -16.82 -8.58 -6.68
N ASN A 133 -16.00 -9.61 -6.74
CA ASN A 133 -14.90 -9.82 -5.78
C ASN A 133 -13.79 -8.79 -5.96
N THR A 134 -13.51 -8.38 -7.19
CA THR A 134 -12.51 -7.32 -7.45
C THR A 134 -12.94 -6.00 -6.82
N THR A 135 -14.17 -5.60 -7.01
CA THR A 135 -14.72 -4.37 -6.42
C THR A 135 -14.71 -4.45 -4.89
N THR A 136 -15.17 -5.55 -4.32
CA THR A 136 -15.18 -5.76 -2.86
C THR A 136 -13.77 -5.72 -2.28
N SER A 137 -12.81 -6.32 -2.98
CA SER A 137 -11.41 -6.30 -2.57
C SER A 137 -10.86 -4.88 -2.44
N VAL A 138 -11.11 -4.03 -3.44
CA VAL A 138 -10.64 -2.63 -3.43
C VAL A 138 -11.27 -1.86 -2.26
N VAL A 139 -12.56 -1.97 -2.08
CA VAL A 139 -13.28 -1.27 -1.00
C VAL A 139 -12.78 -1.73 0.36
N THR A 140 -12.62 -3.04 0.56
CA THR A 140 -12.14 -3.62 1.82
C THR A 140 -10.70 -3.19 2.10
N ALA A 141 -9.83 -3.22 1.10
CA ALA A 141 -8.43 -2.82 1.26
C ALA A 141 -8.31 -1.36 1.66
N ILE A 142 -9.03 -0.46 1.00
CA ILE A 142 -9.02 0.97 1.32
C ILE A 142 -9.54 1.20 2.74
N THR A 143 -10.63 0.54 3.11
CA THR A 143 -11.22 0.67 4.45
C THR A 143 -10.23 0.22 5.53
N LEU A 144 -9.59 -0.94 5.33
CA LEU A 144 -8.60 -1.46 6.28
C LEU A 144 -7.38 -0.57 6.38
N VAL A 145 -6.90 -0.02 5.28
CA VAL A 145 -5.77 0.92 5.27
C VAL A 145 -6.10 2.15 6.12
N ILE A 146 -7.28 2.72 5.94
CA ILE A 146 -7.72 3.88 6.72
C ILE A 146 -7.83 3.55 8.20
N LEU A 147 -8.39 2.39 8.55
CA LEU A 147 -8.52 1.94 9.94
C LEU A 147 -7.14 1.70 10.58
N ILE A 148 -6.22 1.08 9.87
CA ILE A 148 -4.86 0.83 10.35
C ILE A 148 -4.13 2.15 10.54
N ASP A 149 -4.31 3.10 9.63
CA ASP A 149 -3.72 4.44 9.78
C ASP A 149 -4.22 5.13 11.04
N ALA A 150 -5.51 5.05 11.33
CA ALA A 150 -6.09 5.60 12.54
C ALA A 150 -5.48 4.96 13.79
N VAL A 151 -5.28 3.64 13.79
CA VAL A 151 -4.63 2.93 14.89
C VAL A 151 -3.18 3.40 15.06
N PHE A 152 -2.42 3.51 13.97
CA PHE A 152 -1.07 4.05 14.02
C PHE A 152 -1.02 5.47 14.55
N ALA A 153 -1.97 6.31 14.15
CA ALA A 153 -2.06 7.69 14.63
C ALA A 153 -2.24 7.75 16.15
N ILE A 154 -3.04 6.85 16.71
CA ILE A 154 -3.24 6.76 18.15
C ILE A 154 -1.96 6.33 18.87
N PHE A 155 -1.30 5.27 18.37
CA PHE A 155 -0.09 4.72 19.00
C PHE A 155 1.13 5.63 18.83
N THR A 156 1.23 6.34 17.71
CA THR A 156 2.39 7.21 17.43
C THR A 156 2.16 8.66 17.81
N ARG A 157 1.04 8.97 18.43
CA ARG A 157 0.63 10.33 18.79
C ARG A 157 1.67 11.09 19.63
N SER A 158 2.37 10.38 20.52
CA SER A 158 3.37 10.97 21.40
C SER A 158 4.80 10.77 20.92
N ILE A 159 5.05 10.01 19.86
CA ILE A 159 6.40 9.57 19.48
C ILE A 159 6.98 10.39 18.34
N GLY A 160 6.23 10.71 17.30
CA GLY A 160 6.77 11.31 16.08
C GLY A 160 6.44 12.78 15.87
N ILE A 161 5.57 13.37 16.66
CA ILE A 161 5.13 14.76 16.49
C ILE A 161 5.68 15.59 17.63
N PRO A 162 6.46 16.67 17.33
CA PRO A 162 6.83 17.62 18.36
C PRO A 162 5.54 18.17 18.98
N GLN A 163 5.41 18.03 20.26
CA GLN A 163 4.27 18.61 20.97
C GLN A 163 4.39 20.14 20.88
N LEU A 164 3.45 20.71 20.16
CA LEU A 164 3.29 22.15 20.10
C LEU A 164 2.62 22.62 21.39
#